data_113668b9f27b4c0423a99b8f1a37d933
#
_entry.id   113668b9f27b4c0423a99b8f1a37d933
#
_cell.length_a   1.000
_cell.length_b   1.000
_cell.length_c   1.000
_cell.angle_alpha   90.00
_cell.angle_beta   90.00
_cell.angle_gamma   90.00
#
_symmetry.space_group_name_H-M   'P 1'
#
loop_
_entity.id
_entity.type
_entity.pdbx_description
1 polymer ?
#
loop_
_entity_poly.entity_id
_entity_poly.type
_entity_poly.pdbx_seq_one_letter_code
_entity_poly.pdbx_strand_id
1 'polypeptide(L)'
;GKTLIQITDEEKVRLVDNSQTILSLKEEISSMTLQGEIIDPKCYFGVMKPGKGKIHRSCAVRCISGGIPPVFATTDGNNVAKYFLLTDLEGNPINNQVLSHVGKPSDITGMVEKMGDWYVLKIDPKNIKELGLDSEIY
;
A
#
# COMPACT_ATOMS: atom_id res chain seq x y z
N GLY A 1 12.65 -2.37 -10.78
CA GLY A 1 12.16 -2.55 -9.41
C GLY A 1 11.60 -1.26 -8.84
N LYS A 2 10.88 -1.34 -7.74
CA LYS A 2 10.39 -0.15 -7.01
C LYS A 2 11.43 0.25 -5.97
N THR A 3 11.69 1.54 -5.85
CA THR A 3 12.60 2.11 -4.84
C THR A 3 11.80 2.97 -3.89
N LEU A 4 11.96 2.74 -2.59
CA LEU A 4 11.42 3.58 -1.54
C LEU A 4 12.49 4.58 -1.10
N ILE A 5 12.17 5.87 -1.15
CA ILE A 5 13.04 6.94 -0.68
C ILE A 5 12.41 7.53 0.57
N GLN A 6 13.15 7.53 1.68
CA GLN A 6 12.73 8.17 2.91
C GLN A 6 13.40 9.55 3.01
N ILE A 7 12.59 10.59 3.16
CA ILE A 7 13.06 11.95 3.45
C ILE A 7 13.24 12.05 4.97
N THR A 8 14.48 12.29 5.44
CA THR A 8 14.82 12.35 6.87
C THR A 8 14.91 13.79 7.40
N ASP A 9 14.84 14.77 6.50
CA ASP A 9 14.98 16.19 6.85
C ASP A 9 14.11 17.01 5.89
N GLU A 10 12.96 17.46 6.38
CA GLU A 10 11.97 18.20 5.57
C GLU A 10 12.49 19.59 5.15
N GLU A 11 13.40 20.21 5.92
CA GLU A 11 13.96 21.51 5.58
C GLU A 11 14.86 21.49 4.33
N LYS A 12 15.33 20.30 3.95
CA LYS A 12 16.13 20.09 2.74
C LYS A 12 15.32 19.80 1.50
N VAL A 13 14.00 19.69 1.64
CA VAL A 13 13.11 19.48 0.49
C VAL A 13 12.85 20.84 -0.17
N ARG A 14 13.31 21.00 -1.42
CA ARG A 14 13.03 22.16 -2.24
C ARG A 14 12.08 21.78 -3.36
N LEU A 15 11.04 22.58 -3.55
CA LEU A 15 10.21 22.46 -4.75
C LEU A 15 11.07 22.89 -5.94
N VAL A 16 11.28 21.97 -6.87
CA VAL A 16 11.86 22.27 -8.17
C VAL A 16 10.69 22.62 -9.08
N ASP A 17 10.72 23.84 -9.63
CA ASP A 17 9.63 24.42 -10.44
C ASP A 17 9.52 23.72 -11.80
N ASN A 18 9.08 22.47 -11.80
CA ASN A 18 8.73 21.68 -12.98
C ASN A 18 7.54 20.75 -12.71
N SER A 19 6.69 21.15 -11.79
CA SER A 19 5.59 20.33 -11.24
C SER A 19 4.38 20.13 -12.16
N GLN A 20 4.40 20.62 -13.39
CA GLN A 20 3.25 20.48 -14.30
C GLN A 20 3.05 19.03 -14.81
N THR A 21 4.03 18.17 -14.67
CA THR A 21 4.00 16.88 -15.38
C THR A 21 3.37 15.74 -14.56
N ILE A 22 3.36 15.80 -13.23
CA ILE A 22 2.93 14.66 -12.41
C ILE A 22 1.40 14.62 -12.22
N LEU A 23 0.74 15.78 -12.17
CA LEU A 23 -0.71 15.86 -11.96
C LEU A 23 -1.55 15.50 -13.18
N SER A 24 -0.96 15.49 -14.37
CA SER A 24 -1.64 15.18 -15.63
C SER A 24 -1.67 13.67 -15.97
N LEU A 25 -1.08 12.82 -15.14
CA LEU A 25 -0.93 11.38 -15.39
C LEU A 25 -1.83 10.51 -14.50
N LYS A 26 -2.95 11.06 -14.01
CA LYS A 26 -3.97 10.24 -13.35
C LYS A 26 -4.82 9.55 -14.39
N GLU A 27 -4.77 8.24 -14.40
CA GLU A 27 -5.64 7.38 -15.19
C GLU A 27 -6.45 6.51 -14.23
N GLU A 28 -7.77 6.71 -14.22
CA GLU A 28 -8.69 5.82 -13.52
C GLU A 28 -8.82 4.54 -14.32
N ILE A 29 -8.49 3.42 -13.69
CA ILE A 29 -8.50 2.12 -14.38
C ILE A 29 -9.86 1.45 -14.21
N SER A 30 -10.23 1.07 -12.99
CA SER A 30 -11.52 0.45 -12.69
C SER A 30 -11.72 0.18 -11.21
N SER A 31 -12.95 -0.13 -10.82
CA SER A 31 -13.24 -0.77 -9.54
C SER A 31 -12.91 -2.25 -9.63
N MET A 32 -12.19 -2.78 -8.64
CA MET A 32 -11.82 -4.20 -8.60
C MET A 32 -11.70 -4.70 -7.16
N THR A 33 -11.84 -6.01 -7.01
CA THR A 33 -11.54 -6.71 -5.77
C THR A 33 -10.20 -7.41 -5.93
N LEU A 34 -9.29 -7.13 -5.01
CA LEU A 34 -7.94 -7.68 -5.00
C LEU A 34 -7.73 -8.49 -3.73
N GLN A 35 -7.03 -9.63 -3.86
CA GLN A 35 -6.62 -10.45 -2.73
C GLN A 35 -5.14 -10.25 -2.43
N GLY A 36 -4.81 -10.04 -1.16
CA GLY A 36 -3.43 -9.78 -0.76
C GLY A 36 -3.29 -9.44 0.71
N GLU A 37 -2.30 -8.61 1.03
CA GLU A 37 -1.96 -8.23 2.40
C GLU A 37 -1.55 -6.76 2.47
N ILE A 38 -1.97 -6.08 3.55
CA ILE A 38 -1.48 -4.72 3.84
C ILE A 38 -0.12 -4.84 4.51
N ILE A 39 0.88 -4.25 3.89
CA ILE A 39 2.28 -4.28 4.30
C ILE A 39 2.82 -2.89 4.62
N ASP A 40 3.88 -2.86 5.42
CA ASP A 40 4.79 -1.73 5.55
C ASP A 40 5.82 -1.76 4.41
N PRO A 41 5.79 -0.83 3.46
CA PRO A 41 6.70 -0.86 2.32
C PRO A 41 8.16 -0.63 2.70
N LYS A 42 8.43 0.08 3.81
CA LYS A 42 9.79 0.33 4.28
C LYS A 42 10.52 -0.97 4.61
N CYS A 43 9.89 -1.83 5.39
CA CYS A 43 10.49 -3.12 5.75
C CYS A 43 10.35 -4.14 4.61
N TYR A 44 9.23 -4.15 3.92
CA TYR A 44 8.96 -5.14 2.86
C TYR A 44 9.96 -5.03 1.70
N PHE A 45 10.21 -3.82 1.19
CA PHE A 45 11.19 -3.57 0.12
C PHE A 45 12.62 -3.46 0.64
N GLY A 46 12.79 -3.22 1.94
CA GLY A 46 14.08 -3.06 2.61
C GLY A 46 14.71 -4.38 3.04
N VAL A 47 15.34 -4.33 4.21
CA VAL A 47 16.20 -5.42 4.71
C VAL A 47 15.47 -6.50 5.52
N MET A 48 14.22 -6.26 5.93
CA MET A 48 13.49 -7.22 6.76
C MET A 48 12.94 -8.37 5.91
N LYS A 49 13.28 -9.60 6.31
CA LYS A 49 12.79 -10.82 5.66
C LYS A 49 12.32 -11.83 6.72
N PRO A 50 11.07 -12.26 6.67
CA PRO A 50 9.99 -11.81 5.80
C PRO A 50 9.47 -10.44 6.21
N GLY A 51 9.17 -9.57 5.25
CA GLY A 51 8.57 -8.24 5.46
C GLY A 51 7.04 -8.26 5.48
N LYS A 52 6.42 -9.43 5.62
CA LYS A 52 4.97 -9.65 5.58
C LYS A 52 4.52 -10.73 6.55
N GLY A 53 3.21 -10.90 6.68
CA GLY A 53 2.58 -11.95 7.45
C GLY A 53 2.60 -11.70 8.95
N LYS A 54 2.14 -12.71 9.70
CA LYS A 54 1.99 -12.66 11.16
C LYS A 54 3.29 -12.31 11.89
N ILE A 55 4.42 -12.80 11.41
CA ILE A 55 5.73 -12.59 12.04
C ILE A 55 6.12 -11.10 11.99
N HIS A 56 5.81 -10.41 10.90
CA HIS A 56 6.18 -8.99 10.72
C HIS A 56 5.10 -8.01 11.18
N ARG A 57 3.90 -8.48 11.49
CA ARG A 57 2.71 -7.65 11.74
C ARG A 57 2.92 -6.56 12.79
N SER A 58 3.51 -6.87 13.94
CA SER A 58 3.69 -5.89 15.01
C SER A 58 4.62 -4.74 14.61
N CYS A 59 5.66 -5.04 13.83
CA CYS A 59 6.56 -4.05 13.28
C CYS A 59 5.83 -3.19 12.23
N ALA A 60 5.11 -3.80 11.30
CA ALA A 60 4.37 -3.11 10.26
C ALA A 60 3.31 -2.15 10.83
N VAL A 61 2.56 -2.59 11.86
CA VAL A 61 1.60 -1.72 12.57
C VAL A 61 2.29 -0.49 13.15
N ARG A 62 3.45 -0.63 13.77
CA ARG A 62 4.21 0.51 14.33
C ARG A 62 4.68 1.47 13.25
N CYS A 63 5.22 0.95 12.14
CA CYS A 63 5.68 1.77 11.03
C CYS A 63 4.53 2.55 10.39
N ILE A 64 3.42 1.88 10.11
CA ILE A 64 2.24 2.51 9.51
C ILE A 64 1.61 3.54 10.45
N SER A 65 1.47 3.24 11.75
CA SER A 65 0.99 4.22 12.74
C SER A 65 1.92 5.41 12.90
N GLY A 66 3.22 5.23 12.63
CA GLY A 66 4.23 6.29 12.62
C GLY A 66 4.31 7.09 11.33
N GLY A 67 3.39 6.86 10.36
CA GLY A 67 3.28 7.67 9.14
C GLY A 67 3.79 7.01 7.86
N ILE A 68 4.33 5.79 7.91
CA ILE A 68 4.67 5.05 6.69
C ILE A 68 3.37 4.72 5.94
N PRO A 69 3.22 5.12 4.67
CA PRO A 69 2.00 4.86 3.92
C PRO A 69 1.75 3.35 3.77
N PRO A 70 0.53 2.86 4.04
CA PRO A 70 0.21 1.46 3.85
C PRO A 70 0.17 1.09 2.36
N VAL A 71 0.72 -0.06 2.04
CA VAL A 71 0.70 -0.63 0.68
C VAL A 71 -0.02 -1.97 0.70
N PHE A 72 -0.91 -2.18 -0.25
CA PHE A 72 -1.51 -3.49 -0.48
C PHE A 72 -0.65 -4.27 -1.48
N ALA A 73 -0.12 -5.39 -1.03
CA ALA A 73 0.68 -6.30 -1.84
C ALA A 73 -0.19 -7.48 -2.25
N THR A 74 -0.27 -7.73 -3.55
CA THR A 74 -1.00 -8.86 -4.14
C THR A 74 -0.14 -9.56 -5.16
N THR A 75 -0.53 -10.77 -5.55
CA THR A 75 0.06 -11.51 -6.66
C THR A 75 -1.00 -11.76 -7.72
N ASP A 76 -0.62 -11.66 -8.97
CA ASP A 76 -1.49 -12.09 -10.06
C ASP A 76 -1.42 -13.61 -10.25
N GLY A 77 -2.25 -14.13 -11.17
CA GLY A 77 -2.30 -15.56 -11.48
C GLY A 77 -0.98 -16.16 -12.00
N ASN A 78 0.01 -15.33 -12.34
CA ASN A 78 1.36 -15.71 -12.76
C ASN A 78 2.40 -15.53 -11.62
N ASN A 79 1.95 -15.34 -10.39
CA ASN A 79 2.78 -15.04 -9.21
C ASN A 79 3.62 -13.74 -9.35
N VAL A 80 3.20 -12.82 -10.21
CA VAL A 80 3.83 -11.50 -10.31
C VAL A 80 3.25 -10.60 -9.24
N ALA A 81 4.12 -10.10 -8.37
CA ALA A 81 3.71 -9.19 -7.30
C ALA A 81 3.30 -7.83 -7.85
N LYS A 82 2.17 -7.32 -7.37
CA LYS A 82 1.66 -5.97 -7.64
C LYS A 82 1.47 -5.23 -6.33
N TYR A 83 1.68 -3.93 -6.37
CA TYR A 83 1.68 -3.07 -5.19
C TYR A 83 0.79 -1.86 -5.43
N PHE A 84 -0.08 -1.59 -4.45
CA PHE A 84 -1.03 -0.49 -4.51
C PHE A 84 -0.88 0.37 -3.25
N LEU A 85 -0.64 1.66 -3.42
CA LEU A 85 -0.71 2.61 -2.31
C LEU A 85 -2.17 2.72 -1.86
N LEU A 86 -2.44 2.53 -0.56
CA LEU A 86 -3.79 2.65 -0.01
C LEU A 86 -4.09 4.07 0.41
N THR A 87 -5.26 4.54 0.01
CA THR A 87 -5.82 5.83 0.43
C THR A 87 -7.32 5.70 0.73
N ASP A 88 -7.91 6.71 1.36
CA ASP A 88 -9.36 6.83 1.39
C ASP A 88 -9.93 7.15 0.00
N LEU A 89 -11.25 7.28 -0.10
CA LEU A 89 -11.92 7.55 -1.37
C LEU A 89 -11.54 8.91 -1.98
N GLU A 90 -11.16 9.86 -1.15
CA GLU A 90 -10.73 11.21 -1.54
C GLU A 90 -9.22 11.28 -1.87
N GLY A 91 -8.45 10.23 -1.55
CA GLY A 91 -7.01 10.16 -1.77
C GLY A 91 -6.18 10.61 -0.57
N ASN A 92 -6.78 10.74 0.62
CA ASN A 92 -6.07 11.09 1.85
C ASN A 92 -5.43 9.85 2.51
N PRO A 93 -4.46 10.06 3.42
CA PRO A 93 -3.86 8.99 4.21
C PRO A 93 -4.90 8.19 5.03
N ILE A 94 -4.79 6.87 5.01
CA ILE A 94 -5.72 5.94 5.65
C ILE A 94 -5.06 5.13 6.78
N ASN A 95 -3.87 5.52 7.20
CA ASN A 95 -3.00 4.77 8.10
C ASN A 95 -3.73 4.18 9.32
N ASN A 96 -4.39 5.02 10.10
CA ASN A 96 -5.01 4.61 11.36
C ASN A 96 -6.23 3.69 11.16
N GLN A 97 -6.93 3.83 10.04
CA GLN A 97 -8.14 3.05 9.76
C GLN A 97 -7.82 1.61 9.35
N VAL A 98 -6.61 1.33 8.86
CA VAL A 98 -6.23 0.01 8.37
C VAL A 98 -5.36 -0.81 9.33
N LEU A 99 -4.96 -0.25 10.49
CA LEU A 99 -4.00 -0.89 11.41
C LEU A 99 -4.44 -2.30 11.87
N SER A 100 -5.75 -2.52 12.07
CA SER A 100 -6.29 -3.81 12.49
C SER A 100 -6.16 -4.90 11.42
N HIS A 101 -6.01 -4.51 10.15
CA HIS A 101 -5.94 -5.39 8.99
C HIS A 101 -4.51 -5.64 8.49
N VAL A 102 -3.53 -4.90 9.03
CA VAL A 102 -2.11 -5.03 8.63
C VAL A 102 -1.60 -6.43 8.92
N GLY A 103 -0.88 -7.01 7.97
CA GLY A 103 -0.27 -8.33 8.08
C GLY A 103 -1.29 -9.47 8.16
N LYS A 104 -2.47 -9.28 7.56
CA LYS A 104 -3.51 -10.30 7.44
C LYS A 104 -3.93 -10.47 6.00
N PRO A 105 -4.15 -11.73 5.55
CA PRO A 105 -4.76 -11.97 4.24
C PRO A 105 -6.11 -11.31 4.16
N SER A 106 -6.34 -10.57 3.10
CA SER A 106 -7.59 -9.82 2.96
C SER A 106 -7.98 -9.68 1.50
N ASP A 107 -9.29 -9.65 1.26
CA ASP A 107 -9.86 -9.13 0.03
C ASP A 107 -10.20 -7.65 0.24
N ILE A 108 -9.75 -6.83 -0.70
CA ILE A 108 -10.05 -5.39 -0.69
C ILE A 108 -10.73 -5.01 -2.00
N THR A 109 -11.90 -4.38 -1.89
CA THR A 109 -12.61 -3.80 -3.03
C THR A 109 -12.42 -2.28 -3.02
N GLY A 110 -11.99 -1.74 -4.14
CA GLY A 110 -11.77 -0.30 -4.29
C GLY A 110 -11.58 0.13 -5.72
N MET A 111 -11.36 1.44 -5.90
CA MET A 111 -11.07 2.06 -7.18
C MET A 111 -9.56 2.13 -7.39
N VAL A 112 -9.08 1.60 -8.50
CA VAL A 112 -7.67 1.69 -8.89
C VAL A 112 -7.45 2.88 -9.79
N GLU A 113 -6.49 3.72 -9.42
CA GLU A 113 -5.94 4.79 -10.25
C GLU A 113 -4.47 4.50 -10.53
N LYS A 114 -4.01 4.85 -11.72
CA LYS A 114 -2.58 4.88 -12.04
C LYS A 114 -2.07 6.31 -11.89
N MET A 115 -1.00 6.47 -11.14
CA MET A 115 -0.34 7.75 -10.92
C MET A 115 1.15 7.61 -11.26
N GLY A 116 1.53 7.95 -12.48
CA GLY A 116 2.87 7.68 -13.01
C GLY A 116 3.16 6.17 -12.97
N ASP A 117 4.21 5.78 -12.28
CA ASP A 117 4.60 4.36 -12.12
C ASP A 117 3.93 3.65 -10.94
N TRP A 118 3.08 4.34 -10.19
CA TRP A 118 2.39 3.79 -9.03
C TRP A 118 0.92 3.54 -9.33
N TYR A 119 0.40 2.50 -8.67
CA TYR A 119 -1.03 2.27 -8.56
C TYR A 119 -1.50 2.73 -7.19
N VAL A 120 -2.61 3.44 -7.16
CA VAL A 120 -3.30 3.84 -5.94
C VAL A 120 -4.60 3.07 -5.88
N LEU A 121 -4.88 2.44 -4.74
CA LEU A 121 -6.16 1.77 -4.46
C LEU A 121 -6.92 2.61 -3.44
N LYS A 122 -7.96 3.29 -3.90
CA LYS A 122 -8.88 4.07 -3.08
C LYS A 122 -9.94 3.18 -2.48
N ILE A 123 -10.06 3.18 -1.16
CA ILE A 123 -10.96 2.28 -0.45
C ILE A 123 -11.77 2.98 0.63
N ASP A 124 -12.95 2.42 0.93
CA ASP A 124 -13.57 2.55 2.25
C ASP A 124 -13.00 1.41 3.12
N PRO A 125 -12.42 1.69 4.31
CA PRO A 125 -11.88 0.65 5.20
C PRO A 125 -12.88 -0.46 5.53
N LYS A 126 -14.18 -0.16 5.48
CA LYS A 126 -15.26 -1.14 5.68
C LYS A 126 -15.32 -2.22 4.59
N ASN A 127 -14.69 -1.98 3.45
CA ASN A 127 -14.62 -2.92 2.34
C ASN A 127 -13.43 -3.90 2.45
N ILE A 128 -12.68 -3.87 3.56
CA ILE A 128 -11.63 -4.83 3.85
C ILE A 128 -12.26 -6.07 4.48
N LYS A 129 -12.14 -7.22 3.83
CA LYS A 129 -12.59 -8.51 4.33
C LYS A 129 -11.38 -9.37 4.66
N GLU A 130 -11.16 -9.65 5.94
CA GLU A 130 -10.10 -10.57 6.35
C GLU A 130 -10.47 -11.99 5.91
N LEU A 131 -9.51 -12.67 5.32
CA LEU A 131 -9.60 -14.09 4.98
C LEU A 131 -9.17 -14.90 6.20
N GLY A 132 -9.87 -16.01 6.48
CA GLY A 132 -9.48 -16.92 7.56
C GLY A 132 -8.08 -17.50 7.35
N LEU A 133 -7.46 -17.98 8.43
CA LEU A 133 -6.10 -18.57 8.41
C LEU A 133 -5.96 -19.82 7.53
N ASP A 134 -7.08 -20.35 7.03
CA ASP A 134 -7.13 -21.54 6.17
C ASP A 134 -6.91 -21.23 4.68
N SER A 135 -6.71 -19.96 4.32
CA SER A 135 -6.34 -19.62 2.96
C SER A 135 -4.87 -19.95 2.72
N GLU A 136 -4.58 -20.88 1.82
CA GLU A 136 -3.25 -21.38 1.42
C GLU A 136 -2.27 -20.31 0.85
N ILE A 137 -2.41 -19.06 1.26
CA ILE A 137 -1.61 -17.93 0.77
C ILE A 137 -0.37 -17.67 1.64
N TYR A 138 -0.12 -18.51 2.66
CA TYR A 138 1.04 -18.38 3.56
C TYR A 138 1.89 -19.63 3.59
#